data_eb82bdc30ab3d2ec030646476274f998
#
_entry.id   eb82bdc30ab3d2ec030646476274f998
#
_cell.length_a   1.000
_cell.length_b   1.000
_cell.length_c   1.000
_cell.angle_alpha   90.00
_cell.angle_beta   90.00
_cell.angle_gamma   90.00
#
_symmetry.space_group_name_H-M   'P 1'
#
loop_
_entity.id
_entity.type
_entity.pdbx_description
1 polymer ?
#
loop_
_entity_poly.entity_id
_entity_poly.type
_entity_poly.pdbx_seq_one_letter_code
_entity_poly.pdbx_strand_id
1 'polypeptide(L)'
;MPVEQYLALDDTTDGLYEYWHGLVLMLRPPSSVSLEEAFVDMAGGSPTHAALSARLASLIDQGLPQDSLCVVYSSDVRLKLAEDHYLHPDVTVSCTEQAEGVLTHPTVIIEVLSPNTEKRDRSAKLTAYKALPSLQEYLLIGSEEKEIIVYRRENDWRPYHYNEGDSVELASLGVSFPFDAVYRRIRLA
;
A
#
# COMPACT_ATOMS: atom_id res chain seq x y z
N MET A 1 -22.96 -4.03 1.11
CA MET A 1 -23.03 -3.75 2.59
C MET A 1 -23.02 -2.23 2.78
N PRO A 2 -23.82 -1.63 3.67
CA PRO A 2 -23.66 -0.24 4.06
C PRO A 2 -22.31 0.02 4.75
N VAL A 3 -21.80 1.26 4.63
CA VAL A 3 -20.48 1.61 5.17
C VAL A 3 -20.39 1.47 6.69
N GLU A 4 -21.47 1.79 7.39
CA GLU A 4 -21.54 1.66 8.86
C GLU A 4 -21.38 0.21 9.33
N GLN A 5 -21.91 -0.74 8.55
CA GLN A 5 -21.74 -2.18 8.83
C GLN A 5 -20.32 -2.65 8.55
N TYR A 6 -19.68 -2.11 7.51
CA TYR A 6 -18.27 -2.37 7.23
C TYR A 6 -17.37 -1.84 8.36
N LEU A 7 -17.57 -0.60 8.79
CA LEU A 7 -16.80 -0.01 9.87
C LEU A 7 -16.96 -0.80 11.18
N ALA A 8 -18.21 -1.19 11.51
CA ALA A 8 -18.48 -2.02 12.68
C ALA A 8 -17.80 -3.42 12.58
N LEU A 9 -17.76 -4.02 11.39
CA LEU A 9 -17.07 -5.30 11.16
C LEU A 9 -15.56 -5.15 11.36
N ASP A 10 -14.96 -4.12 10.78
CA ASP A 10 -13.52 -3.87 10.84
C ASP A 10 -13.07 -3.50 12.28
N ASP A 11 -13.88 -2.73 13.00
CA ASP A 11 -13.58 -2.31 14.39
C ASP A 11 -13.82 -3.43 15.43
N THR A 12 -14.61 -4.47 15.11
CA THR A 12 -14.99 -5.53 16.06
C THR A 12 -14.29 -6.87 15.84
N THR A 13 -13.54 -7.00 14.76
CA THR A 13 -12.79 -8.22 14.42
C THR A 13 -11.32 -7.90 14.23
N ASP A 14 -10.48 -8.93 14.33
CA ASP A 14 -9.05 -8.86 13.99
C ASP A 14 -8.79 -9.23 12.51
N GLY A 15 -9.85 -9.35 11.72
CA GLY A 15 -9.79 -9.49 10.26
C GLY A 15 -9.33 -8.20 9.58
N LEU A 16 -8.92 -8.30 8.32
CA LEU A 16 -8.55 -7.14 7.52
C LEU A 16 -9.42 -7.08 6.27
N TYR A 17 -10.10 -5.96 6.07
CA TYR A 17 -11.09 -5.81 5.02
C TYR A 17 -10.93 -4.50 4.27
N GLU A 18 -11.07 -4.55 2.94
CA GLU A 18 -11.25 -3.36 2.11
C GLU A 18 -12.72 -3.14 1.81
N TYR A 19 -13.11 -1.89 1.64
CA TYR A 19 -14.46 -1.50 1.27
C TYR A 19 -14.45 -0.65 0.02
N TRP A 20 -15.25 -1.07 -0.97
CA TRP A 20 -15.29 -0.43 -2.27
C TRP A 20 -16.72 -0.36 -2.80
N HIS A 21 -17.37 0.81 -2.71
CA HIS A 21 -18.73 1.02 -3.20
C HIS A 21 -19.75 -0.05 -2.77
N GLY A 22 -19.78 -0.39 -1.50
CA GLY A 22 -20.70 -1.39 -0.98
C GLY A 22 -20.20 -2.84 -1.02
N LEU A 23 -19.08 -3.10 -1.68
CA LEU A 23 -18.40 -4.42 -1.69
C LEU A 23 -17.37 -4.47 -0.58
N VAL A 24 -17.36 -5.56 0.17
CA VAL A 24 -16.34 -5.88 1.17
C VAL A 24 -15.44 -6.95 0.60
N LEU A 25 -14.14 -6.69 0.57
CA LEU A 25 -13.11 -7.66 0.23
C LEU A 25 -12.34 -8.01 1.49
N MET A 26 -12.35 -9.28 1.87
CA MET A 26 -11.57 -9.76 3.00
C MET A 26 -10.14 -10.04 2.55
N LEU A 27 -9.17 -9.34 3.14
CA LEU A 27 -7.74 -9.50 2.88
C LEU A 27 -7.11 -10.54 3.82
N ARG A 28 -7.57 -10.57 5.08
CA ARG A 28 -7.15 -11.51 6.12
C ARG A 28 -8.38 -11.92 6.92
N PRO A 29 -8.64 -13.24 7.10
CA PRO A 29 -9.74 -13.70 7.94
C PRO A 29 -9.48 -13.37 9.41
N PRO A 30 -10.53 -13.12 10.20
CA PRO A 30 -10.40 -13.00 11.65
C PRO A 30 -9.97 -14.33 12.27
N SER A 31 -9.27 -14.27 13.40
CA SER A 31 -8.76 -15.46 14.11
C SER A 31 -9.87 -16.42 14.59
N SER A 32 -11.09 -15.91 14.69
CA SER A 32 -12.27 -16.70 15.07
C SER A 32 -12.82 -17.60 13.97
N VAL A 33 -12.39 -17.42 12.71
CA VAL A 33 -12.84 -18.23 11.56
C VAL A 33 -11.79 -19.31 11.27
N SER A 34 -12.22 -20.59 11.22
CA SER A 34 -11.32 -21.66 10.83
C SER A 34 -10.93 -21.54 9.35
N LEU A 35 -9.66 -21.88 9.03
CA LEU A 35 -9.16 -21.82 7.64
C LEU A 35 -9.94 -22.75 6.68
N GLU A 36 -10.65 -23.75 7.20
CA GLU A 36 -11.50 -24.65 6.41
C GLU A 36 -12.81 -23.97 5.95
N GLU A 37 -13.27 -22.95 6.69
CA GLU A 37 -14.48 -22.17 6.35
C GLU A 37 -14.17 -20.93 5.53
N ALA A 38 -12.93 -20.47 5.57
CA ALA A 38 -12.46 -19.33 4.80
C ALA A 38 -12.00 -19.78 3.41
N PHE A 39 -12.93 -20.01 2.47
CA PHE A 39 -12.62 -19.93 1.04
C PHE A 39 -12.33 -18.48 0.69
N VAL A 40 -11.18 -18.00 1.11
CA VAL A 40 -10.72 -16.66 0.83
C VAL A 40 -9.69 -16.76 -0.27
N ASP A 41 -9.92 -16.02 -1.31
CA ASP A 41 -8.85 -15.61 -2.21
C ASP A 41 -7.90 -14.76 -1.35
N MET A 42 -7.00 -15.44 -0.63
CA MET A 42 -6.08 -14.79 0.29
C MET A 42 -5.12 -13.95 -0.54
N ALA A 43 -5.50 -12.71 -0.76
CA ALA A 43 -4.57 -11.64 -1.16
C ALA A 43 -3.50 -11.40 -0.07
N GLY A 44 -3.52 -12.23 0.97
CA GLY A 44 -2.56 -12.25 2.06
C GLY A 44 -1.20 -12.71 1.54
N GLY A 45 -0.27 -11.79 1.56
CA GLY A 45 0.99 -11.81 0.90
C GLY A 45 1.81 -13.07 1.12
N SER A 46 2.36 -13.56 0.02
CA SER A 46 3.46 -14.52 0.04
C SER A 46 4.59 -14.01 0.97
N PRO A 47 5.48 -14.87 1.47
CA PRO A 47 6.67 -14.42 2.22
C PRO A 47 7.47 -13.35 1.48
N THR A 48 7.51 -13.41 0.15
CA THR A 48 8.15 -12.41 -0.72
C THR A 48 7.44 -11.06 -0.60
N HIS A 49 6.12 -11.02 -0.69
CA HIS A 49 5.32 -9.82 -0.55
C HIS A 49 5.55 -9.17 0.83
N ALA A 50 5.46 -9.93 1.91
CA ALA A 50 5.69 -9.43 3.27
C ALA A 50 7.13 -8.88 3.44
N ALA A 51 8.13 -9.56 2.87
CA ALA A 51 9.51 -9.11 2.94
C ALA A 51 9.76 -7.82 2.15
N LEU A 52 9.11 -7.65 0.99
CA LEU A 52 9.19 -6.43 0.19
C LEU A 52 8.53 -5.26 0.92
N SER A 53 7.31 -5.43 1.43
CA SER A 53 6.59 -4.38 2.17
C SER A 53 7.38 -3.90 3.40
N ALA A 54 7.88 -4.82 4.22
CA ALA A 54 8.70 -4.49 5.39
C ALA A 54 10.02 -3.80 4.99
N ARG A 55 10.64 -4.23 3.90
CA ARG A 55 11.88 -3.64 3.38
C ARG A 55 11.66 -2.21 2.90
N LEU A 56 10.59 -1.97 2.13
CA LEU A 56 10.26 -0.65 1.62
C LEU A 56 9.95 0.31 2.76
N ALA A 57 9.12 -0.09 3.72
CA ALA A 57 8.86 0.71 4.91
C ALA A 57 10.15 1.10 5.64
N SER A 58 11.06 0.15 5.84
CA SER A 58 12.36 0.40 6.50
C SER A 58 13.28 1.32 5.70
N LEU A 59 13.38 1.14 4.37
CA LEU A 59 14.24 1.98 3.52
C LEU A 59 13.75 3.44 3.50
N ILE A 60 12.44 3.62 3.47
CA ILE A 60 11.85 4.96 3.48
C ILE A 60 12.04 5.61 4.85
N ASP A 61 11.69 4.93 5.94
CA ASP A 61 11.79 5.46 7.30
C ASP A 61 13.23 5.87 7.64
N GLN A 62 14.22 5.03 7.29
CA GLN A 62 15.63 5.35 7.47
C GLN A 62 16.14 6.49 6.57
N GLY A 63 15.51 6.72 5.43
CA GLY A 63 15.85 7.79 4.50
C GLY A 63 15.23 9.14 4.85
N LEU A 64 14.17 9.16 5.68
CA LEU A 64 13.52 10.40 6.08
C LEU A 64 14.48 11.31 6.89
N PRO A 65 14.47 12.63 6.66
CA PRO A 65 15.19 13.59 7.51
C PRO A 65 14.79 13.44 9.00
N GLN A 66 15.73 13.65 9.92
CA GLN A 66 15.50 13.50 11.37
C GLN A 66 14.41 14.44 11.92
N ASP A 67 14.22 15.58 11.29
CA ASP A 67 13.20 16.58 11.62
C ASP A 67 11.93 16.44 10.77
N SER A 68 11.82 15.36 9.99
CA SER A 68 10.64 15.08 9.18
C SER A 68 9.41 14.83 10.06
N LEU A 69 8.27 15.39 9.66
CA LEU A 69 6.96 15.08 10.24
C LEU A 69 6.31 13.85 9.60
N CYS A 70 6.96 13.27 8.60
CA CYS A 70 6.42 12.11 7.88
C CYS A 70 6.51 10.84 8.71
N VAL A 71 5.45 10.05 8.67
CA VAL A 71 5.35 8.75 9.34
C VAL A 71 5.07 7.69 8.29
N VAL A 72 5.77 6.56 8.39
CA VAL A 72 5.58 5.38 7.52
C VAL A 72 4.66 4.39 8.21
N TYR A 73 3.58 4.01 7.55
CA TYR A 73 2.57 3.08 8.03
C TYR A 73 2.59 1.78 7.22
N SER A 74 2.34 0.66 7.89
CA SER A 74 2.14 -0.65 7.27
C SER A 74 0.69 -0.86 6.82
N SER A 75 0.42 -2.01 6.20
CA SER A 75 -0.91 -2.40 5.72
C SER A 75 -1.99 -2.55 6.80
N ASP A 76 -1.63 -2.54 8.08
CA ASP A 76 -2.62 -2.66 9.17
C ASP A 76 -3.43 -1.37 9.40
N VAL A 77 -3.02 -0.25 8.79
CA VAL A 77 -3.72 1.02 8.95
C VAL A 77 -4.66 1.25 7.76
N ARG A 78 -5.92 1.52 8.09
CA ARG A 78 -6.98 1.81 7.13
C ARG A 78 -6.80 3.18 6.50
N LEU A 79 -6.84 3.26 5.18
CA LEU A 79 -6.83 4.49 4.40
C LEU A 79 -8.23 4.78 3.87
N LYS A 80 -8.80 5.93 4.26
CA LYS A 80 -10.07 6.42 3.71
C LYS A 80 -9.80 7.27 2.47
N LEU A 81 -10.31 6.83 1.32
CA LEU A 81 -10.24 7.57 0.07
C LEU A 81 -11.47 8.46 -0.14
N ALA A 82 -12.64 7.95 0.22
CA ALA A 82 -13.94 8.62 0.14
C ALA A 82 -14.88 8.06 1.21
N GLU A 83 -16.11 8.56 1.28
CA GLU A 83 -17.09 8.08 2.27
C GLU A 83 -17.45 6.59 2.10
N ASP A 84 -17.31 6.07 0.89
CA ASP A 84 -17.60 4.68 0.51
C ASP A 84 -16.38 3.90 -0.02
N HIS A 85 -15.15 4.38 0.30
CA HIS A 85 -13.90 3.75 -0.09
C HIS A 85 -12.90 3.68 1.06
N TYR A 86 -12.53 2.48 1.46
CA TYR A 86 -11.52 2.22 2.48
C TYR A 86 -10.60 1.09 2.01
N LEU A 87 -9.31 1.35 1.98
CA LEU A 87 -8.28 0.41 1.52
C LEU A 87 -7.19 0.24 2.56
N HIS A 88 -6.36 -0.80 2.40
CA HIS A 88 -5.19 -1.10 3.19
C HIS A 88 -3.97 -1.23 2.27
N PRO A 89 -3.33 -0.12 1.86
CA PRO A 89 -2.12 -0.18 1.06
C PRO A 89 -0.98 -0.85 1.82
N ASP A 90 -0.08 -1.53 1.12
CA ASP A 90 1.04 -2.24 1.74
C ASP A 90 1.99 -1.33 2.52
N VAL A 91 2.26 -0.14 2.00
CA VAL A 91 2.99 0.93 2.69
C VAL A 91 2.35 2.28 2.36
N THR A 92 2.12 3.08 3.38
CA THR A 92 1.63 4.46 3.24
C THR A 92 2.55 5.41 3.99
N VAL A 93 2.88 6.55 3.39
CA VAL A 93 3.59 7.62 4.08
C VAL A 93 2.68 8.84 4.14
N SER A 94 2.54 9.41 5.31
CA SER A 94 1.85 10.68 5.51
C SER A 94 2.74 11.67 6.25
N CYS A 95 2.75 12.93 5.78
CA CYS A 95 3.54 14.02 6.34
C CYS A 95 2.66 15.05 7.08
N THR A 96 1.41 14.67 7.36
CA THR A 96 0.45 15.49 8.11
C THR A 96 -0.10 14.69 9.27
N GLU A 97 -0.52 15.37 10.32
CA GLU A 97 -1.22 14.74 11.44
C GLU A 97 -2.47 14.00 10.94
N GLN A 98 -2.67 12.79 11.41
CA GLN A 98 -3.78 11.94 11.04
C GLN A 98 -4.79 11.82 12.17
N ALA A 99 -6.07 11.65 11.83
CA ALA A 99 -7.08 11.29 12.81
C ALA A 99 -6.81 9.87 13.36
N GLU A 100 -7.20 9.64 14.61
CA GLU A 100 -7.03 8.33 15.23
C GLU A 100 -7.76 7.23 14.44
N GLY A 101 -7.05 6.15 14.17
CA GLY A 101 -7.60 4.94 13.55
C GLY A 101 -7.80 4.96 12.04
N VAL A 102 -7.59 6.09 11.35
CA VAL A 102 -7.75 6.15 9.89
C VAL A 102 -6.82 7.18 9.24
N LEU A 103 -6.17 6.78 8.14
CA LEU A 103 -5.39 7.69 7.30
C LEU A 103 -6.32 8.38 6.29
N THR A 104 -6.11 9.68 6.06
CA THR A 104 -6.91 10.47 5.10
C THR A 104 -6.06 11.31 4.14
N HIS A 105 -4.79 11.56 4.49
CA HIS A 105 -3.90 12.44 3.74
C HIS A 105 -2.56 11.76 3.44
N PRO A 106 -2.53 10.69 2.62
CA PRO A 106 -1.29 10.05 2.23
C PRO A 106 -0.48 10.98 1.31
N THR A 107 0.84 11.01 1.48
CA THR A 107 1.78 11.67 0.58
C THR A 107 2.33 10.67 -0.44
N VAL A 108 2.65 9.45 0.02
CA VAL A 108 3.12 8.34 -0.83
C VAL A 108 2.33 7.09 -0.49
N ILE A 109 1.95 6.34 -1.51
CA ILE A 109 1.35 5.00 -1.39
C ILE A 109 2.19 4.02 -2.19
N ILE A 110 2.40 2.82 -1.64
CA ILE A 110 3.12 1.73 -2.29
C ILE A 110 2.28 0.46 -2.22
N GLU A 111 2.14 -0.22 -3.35
CA GLU A 111 1.54 -1.55 -3.45
C GLU A 111 2.60 -2.55 -3.95
N VAL A 112 2.73 -3.65 -3.27
CA VAL A 112 3.53 -4.79 -3.70
C VAL A 112 2.63 -5.71 -4.50
N LEU A 113 2.89 -5.82 -5.79
CA LEU A 113 2.05 -6.56 -6.73
C LEU A 113 2.03 -8.04 -6.38
N SER A 114 0.86 -8.64 -6.50
CA SER A 114 0.65 -10.08 -6.46
C SER A 114 -0.19 -10.52 -7.66
N PRO A 115 -0.14 -11.77 -8.10
CA PRO A 115 -0.94 -12.24 -9.24
C PRO A 115 -2.43 -11.93 -9.12
N ASN A 116 -2.96 -11.94 -7.89
CA ASN A 116 -4.38 -11.72 -7.63
C ASN A 116 -4.78 -10.25 -7.60
N THR A 117 -3.87 -9.33 -7.23
CA THR A 117 -4.18 -7.91 -7.04
C THR A 117 -3.64 -7.02 -8.15
N GLU A 118 -2.62 -7.45 -8.88
CA GLU A 118 -1.88 -6.64 -9.87
C GLU A 118 -2.79 -5.85 -10.82
N LYS A 119 -3.77 -6.51 -11.42
CA LYS A 119 -4.69 -5.86 -12.35
C LYS A 119 -5.46 -4.72 -11.69
N ARG A 120 -5.87 -4.90 -10.44
CA ARG A 120 -6.61 -3.91 -9.66
C ARG A 120 -5.70 -2.75 -9.24
N ASP A 121 -4.46 -3.06 -8.81
CA ASP A 121 -3.47 -2.08 -8.39
C ASP A 121 -3.04 -1.19 -9.56
N ARG A 122 -2.82 -1.78 -10.74
CA ARG A 122 -2.46 -1.06 -11.98
C ARG A 122 -3.62 -0.26 -12.61
N SER A 123 -4.86 -0.44 -12.17
CA SER A 123 -6.02 0.19 -12.80
C SER A 123 -6.93 0.92 -11.80
N ALA A 124 -7.83 0.21 -11.13
CA ALA A 124 -8.86 0.80 -10.29
C ALA A 124 -8.26 1.55 -9.08
N LYS A 125 -7.29 0.94 -8.37
CA LYS A 125 -6.60 1.61 -7.25
C LYS A 125 -5.81 2.82 -7.73
N LEU A 126 -5.05 2.70 -8.85
CA LEU A 126 -4.33 3.84 -9.43
C LEU A 126 -5.28 5.02 -9.72
N THR A 127 -6.46 4.74 -10.28
CA THR A 127 -7.46 5.79 -10.57
C THR A 127 -7.98 6.43 -9.28
N ALA A 128 -8.32 5.63 -8.27
CA ALA A 128 -8.82 6.11 -7.00
C ALA A 128 -7.76 6.91 -6.23
N TYR A 129 -6.52 6.43 -6.19
CA TYR A 129 -5.41 7.11 -5.51
C TYR A 129 -5.06 8.45 -6.15
N LYS A 130 -5.08 8.54 -7.49
CA LYS A 130 -4.87 9.82 -8.21
C LYS A 130 -5.86 10.92 -7.82
N ALA A 131 -7.07 10.54 -7.40
CA ALA A 131 -8.10 11.48 -6.97
C ALA A 131 -7.83 12.11 -5.59
N LEU A 132 -6.93 11.52 -4.78
CA LEU A 132 -6.56 12.07 -3.47
C LEU A 132 -5.70 13.33 -3.64
N PRO A 133 -6.13 14.50 -3.16
CA PRO A 133 -5.38 15.75 -3.34
C PRO A 133 -3.99 15.74 -2.69
N SER A 134 -3.84 15.02 -1.57
CA SER A 134 -2.59 14.93 -0.80
C SER A 134 -1.54 14.04 -1.46
N LEU A 135 -1.96 13.02 -2.23
CA LEU A 135 -1.05 12.04 -2.80
C LEU A 135 -0.12 12.69 -3.85
N GLN A 136 1.16 12.47 -3.69
CA GLN A 136 2.19 12.95 -4.61
C GLN A 136 2.79 11.82 -5.45
N GLU A 137 2.95 10.64 -4.87
CA GLU A 137 3.60 9.51 -5.54
C GLU A 137 2.88 8.20 -5.23
N TYR A 138 2.75 7.36 -6.24
CA TYR A 138 2.24 6.00 -6.15
C TYR A 138 3.23 5.02 -6.77
N LEU A 139 3.64 4.02 -6.00
CA LEU A 139 4.62 3.03 -6.43
C LEU A 139 3.99 1.65 -6.57
N LEU A 140 4.41 0.95 -7.60
CA LEU A 140 4.14 -0.47 -7.82
C LEU A 140 5.46 -1.25 -7.77
N ILE A 141 5.50 -2.30 -6.98
CA ILE A 141 6.68 -3.13 -6.74
C ILE A 141 6.38 -4.57 -7.13
N GLY A 142 7.12 -5.11 -8.07
CA GLY A 142 6.95 -6.52 -8.50
C GLY A 142 7.37 -7.50 -7.42
N SER A 143 6.56 -8.55 -7.16
CA SER A 143 6.91 -9.65 -6.25
C SER A 143 7.33 -10.93 -6.98
N GLU A 144 7.00 -11.07 -8.26
CA GLU A 144 7.38 -12.20 -9.09
C GLU A 144 8.59 -11.87 -9.98
N GLU A 145 8.74 -10.61 -10.34
CA GLU A 145 9.88 -10.09 -11.08
C GLU A 145 10.37 -8.77 -10.47
N LYS A 146 11.60 -8.39 -10.76
CA LYS A 146 12.16 -7.12 -10.30
C LYS A 146 11.59 -5.99 -11.14
N GLU A 147 10.56 -5.35 -10.64
CA GLU A 147 9.90 -4.21 -11.25
C GLU A 147 9.64 -3.12 -10.20
N ILE A 148 9.99 -1.88 -10.51
CA ILE A 148 9.60 -0.70 -9.73
C ILE A 148 9.08 0.35 -10.70
N ILE A 149 7.79 0.68 -10.55
CA ILE A 149 7.13 1.73 -11.32
C ILE A 149 6.70 2.83 -10.37
N VAL A 150 6.99 4.07 -10.72
CA VAL A 150 6.56 5.25 -9.96
C VAL A 150 5.66 6.12 -10.82
N TYR A 151 4.52 6.48 -10.27
CA TYR A 151 3.60 7.47 -10.82
C TYR A 151 3.67 8.71 -9.94
N ARG A 152 3.91 9.89 -10.53
CA ARG A 152 4.03 11.15 -9.81
C ARG A 152 2.99 12.16 -10.27
N ARG A 153 2.42 12.90 -9.33
CA ARG A 153 1.49 14.00 -9.63
C ARG A 153 2.12 15.07 -10.50
N GLU A 154 3.38 15.43 -10.23
CA GLU A 154 4.12 16.47 -10.94
C GLU A 154 4.32 16.19 -12.46
N ASN A 155 4.24 14.91 -12.87
CA ASN A 155 4.38 14.51 -14.27
C ASN A 155 3.08 13.92 -14.87
N ASP A 156 1.92 14.38 -14.38
CA ASP A 156 0.59 13.92 -14.81
C ASP A 156 0.37 12.42 -14.66
N TRP A 157 0.99 11.82 -13.64
CA TRP A 157 0.87 10.40 -13.34
C TRP A 157 1.34 9.48 -14.46
N ARG A 158 2.31 9.93 -15.27
CA ARG A 158 2.95 9.06 -16.26
C ARG A 158 3.86 8.07 -15.56
N PRO A 159 3.82 6.76 -15.95
CA PRO A 159 4.68 5.76 -15.34
C PRO A 159 6.16 6.05 -15.66
N TYR A 160 6.98 5.92 -14.64
CA TYR A 160 8.42 5.89 -14.77
C TYR A 160 8.94 4.57 -14.23
N HIS A 161 9.68 3.82 -15.05
CA HIS A 161 10.23 2.51 -14.70
C HIS A 161 11.68 2.67 -14.27
N TYR A 162 11.99 2.19 -13.08
CA TYR A 162 13.36 2.06 -12.60
C TYR A 162 13.93 0.69 -12.96
N ASN A 163 15.24 0.64 -13.20
CA ASN A 163 15.97 -0.56 -13.57
C ASN A 163 17.02 -0.91 -12.51
N GLU A 164 17.57 -2.12 -12.59
CA GLU A 164 18.70 -2.52 -11.76
C GLU A 164 19.88 -1.52 -11.91
N GLY A 165 20.43 -1.11 -10.77
CA GLY A 165 21.48 -0.11 -10.70
C GLY A 165 21.00 1.34 -10.55
N ASP A 166 19.70 1.61 -10.78
CA ASP A 166 19.14 2.94 -10.58
C ASP A 166 18.99 3.28 -9.09
N SER A 167 18.91 4.57 -8.79
CA SER A 167 18.44 5.09 -7.51
C SER A 167 16.96 5.43 -7.63
N VAL A 168 16.12 4.77 -6.83
CA VAL A 168 14.68 5.06 -6.74
C VAL A 168 14.51 6.32 -5.91
N GLU A 169 13.81 7.30 -6.44
CA GLU A 169 13.60 8.58 -5.79
C GLU A 169 12.13 8.76 -5.40
N LEU A 170 11.89 9.14 -4.15
CA LEU A 170 10.63 9.65 -3.61
C LEU A 170 10.82 11.16 -3.41
N ALA A 171 10.61 11.91 -4.49
CA ALA A 171 10.90 13.35 -4.53
C ALA A 171 10.09 14.14 -3.50
N SER A 172 8.84 13.73 -3.26
CA SER A 172 7.95 14.36 -2.27
C SER A 172 8.42 14.22 -0.82
N LEU A 173 9.29 13.25 -0.53
CA LEU A 173 9.85 12.99 0.79
C LEU A 173 11.31 13.41 0.92
N GLY A 174 11.99 13.71 -0.19
CA GLY A 174 13.44 13.89 -0.24
C GLY A 174 14.22 12.61 0.07
N VAL A 175 13.62 11.44 -0.18
CA VAL A 175 14.19 10.12 0.09
C VAL A 175 14.63 9.46 -1.20
N SER A 176 15.77 8.81 -1.19
CA SER A 176 16.21 7.93 -2.28
C SER A 176 16.88 6.67 -1.75
N PHE A 177 16.76 5.58 -2.49
CA PHE A 177 17.39 4.30 -2.17
C PHE A 177 17.72 3.50 -3.44
N PRO A 178 18.77 2.66 -3.42
CA PRO A 178 19.10 1.84 -4.58
C PRO A 178 17.99 0.84 -4.92
N PHE A 179 17.68 0.68 -6.21
CA PHE A 179 16.75 -0.33 -6.71
C PHE A 179 17.08 -1.72 -6.14
N ASP A 180 18.37 -2.09 -6.17
CA ASP A 180 18.82 -3.39 -5.70
C ASP A 180 18.67 -3.62 -4.19
N ALA A 181 18.58 -2.52 -3.41
CA ALA A 181 18.33 -2.62 -1.97
C ALA A 181 16.94 -3.18 -1.66
N VAL A 182 15.94 -2.91 -2.52
CA VAL A 182 14.57 -3.41 -2.39
C VAL A 182 14.54 -4.94 -2.47
N TYR A 183 15.27 -5.52 -3.43
CA TYR A 183 15.27 -6.96 -3.72
C TYR A 183 16.38 -7.75 -3.04
N ARG A 184 17.25 -7.09 -2.26
CA ARG A 184 18.40 -7.74 -1.63
C ARG A 184 17.98 -8.89 -0.73
N ARG A 185 18.47 -10.13 -1.02
CA ARG A 185 18.16 -11.39 -0.32
C ARG A 185 16.69 -11.81 -0.40
N ILE A 186 15.91 -11.24 -1.30
CA ILE A 186 14.55 -11.68 -1.58
C ILE A 186 14.61 -12.63 -2.77
N ARG A 187 13.98 -13.79 -2.63
CA ARG A 187 13.79 -14.74 -3.74
C ARG A 187 12.44 -14.43 -4.33
N LEU A 188 12.44 -14.02 -5.57
CA LEU A 188 11.21 -13.88 -6.35
C LEU A 188 10.68 -15.26 -6.72
N ALA A 189 9.37 -15.38 -6.91
CA ALA A 189 8.68 -16.64 -7.17
C ALA A 189 9.06 -17.24 -8.55
#